data_c11aa01872a61415bbee7be35769a1f1
#
_entry.id   c11aa01872a61415bbee7be35769a1f1
#
_cell.length_a   1.000
_cell.length_b   1.000
_cell.length_c   1.000
_cell.angle_alpha   90.00
_cell.angle_beta   90.00
_cell.angle_gamma   90.00
#
_symmetry.space_group_name_H-M   'P 1'
#
loop_
_entity.id
_entity.type
_entity.pdbx_description
1 polymer ?
#
loop_
_entity_poly.entity_id
_entity_poly.type
_entity_poly.pdbx_seq_one_letter_code
_entity_poly.pdbx_strand_id
1 'polypeptide(L)'
;NNPRDYWYRVKKRMSEEERSELSTFCRQLKLKSTDGKSYKTDVADMQGIFRIIQSVPSPKAEPFKMWLAEVGKERIDEIIDPELTIDRALESYARKGYSREWINQRLQAIQVRKELTDTWQDHGVKAGNEYAILTNEISKAWSGMTTREYKDFKRLKKENLRDNISTTELILNMLAETATKDIAEATNPQGLDENKQVAQDGGSIAGDARKSIEARTGKPVITSKNAIDLGRLISDVVKHDR
;
A
#
# COMPACT_ATOMS: atom_id res chain seq x y z
N ASN A 1 -19.88 -8.42 -32.16
CA ASN A 1 -19.53 -9.77 -31.73
C ASN A 1 -19.95 -9.96 -30.27
N ASN A 2 -20.72 -11.04 -30.00
CA ASN A 2 -21.12 -11.40 -28.65
C ASN A 2 -19.88 -11.84 -27.86
N PRO A 3 -19.56 -11.22 -26.69
CA PRO A 3 -18.39 -11.57 -25.87
C PRO A 3 -18.37 -13.04 -25.44
N ARG A 4 -19.55 -13.64 -25.19
CA ARG A 4 -19.70 -15.03 -24.78
C ARG A 4 -19.27 -16.00 -25.89
N ASP A 5 -19.68 -15.74 -27.14
CA ASP A 5 -19.32 -16.56 -28.28
C ASP A 5 -17.83 -16.42 -28.64
N TYR A 6 -17.30 -15.21 -28.45
CA TYR A 6 -15.88 -14.98 -28.63
C TYR A 6 -15.04 -15.77 -27.61
N TRP A 7 -15.41 -15.71 -26.34
CA TRP A 7 -14.75 -16.45 -25.26
C TRP A 7 -14.82 -17.98 -25.47
N TYR A 8 -15.97 -18.49 -25.89
CA TYR A 8 -16.12 -19.90 -26.26
C TYR A 8 -15.14 -20.31 -27.39
N ARG A 9 -15.01 -19.46 -28.43
CA ARG A 9 -14.07 -19.71 -29.55
C ARG A 9 -12.62 -19.64 -29.09
N VAL A 10 -12.26 -18.74 -28.22
CA VAL A 10 -10.91 -18.65 -27.64
C VAL A 10 -10.59 -19.95 -26.90
N LYS A 11 -11.46 -20.40 -26.00
CA LYS A 11 -11.28 -21.67 -25.28
C LYS A 11 -11.17 -22.89 -26.21
N LYS A 12 -11.93 -22.90 -27.30
CA LYS A 12 -11.89 -24.02 -28.27
C LYS A 12 -10.58 -24.09 -29.08
N ARG A 13 -9.91 -22.95 -29.24
CA ARG A 13 -8.62 -22.88 -29.98
C ARG A 13 -7.40 -23.17 -29.11
N MET A 14 -7.55 -23.12 -27.82
CA MET A 14 -6.47 -23.46 -26.89
C MET A 14 -6.12 -24.94 -26.96
N SER A 15 -4.85 -25.27 -26.86
CA SER A 15 -4.35 -26.63 -26.72
C SER A 15 -4.87 -27.27 -25.41
N GLU A 16 -4.74 -28.58 -25.25
CA GLU A 16 -5.11 -29.25 -24.01
C GLU A 16 -4.27 -28.77 -22.83
N GLU A 17 -3.00 -28.50 -23.05
CA GLU A 17 -2.09 -27.95 -22.05
C GLU A 17 -2.53 -26.55 -21.61
N GLU A 18 -2.80 -25.65 -22.55
CA GLU A 18 -3.31 -24.29 -22.25
C GLU A 18 -4.67 -24.33 -21.54
N ARG A 19 -5.56 -25.28 -21.84
CA ARG A 19 -6.83 -25.45 -21.14
C ARG A 19 -6.62 -25.95 -19.71
N SER A 20 -5.67 -26.86 -19.51
CA SER A 20 -5.31 -27.33 -18.17
C SER A 20 -4.77 -26.19 -17.33
N GLU A 21 -3.84 -25.38 -17.84
CA GLU A 21 -3.35 -24.18 -17.19
C GLU A 21 -4.48 -23.18 -16.91
N LEU A 22 -5.37 -22.93 -17.89
CA LEU A 22 -6.49 -22.03 -17.74
C LEU A 22 -7.43 -22.45 -16.59
N SER A 23 -7.63 -23.76 -16.41
CA SER A 23 -8.46 -24.30 -15.31
C SER A 23 -7.89 -23.97 -13.91
N THR A 24 -6.59 -23.69 -13.82
CA THR A 24 -5.91 -23.30 -12.58
C THR A 24 -6.23 -21.83 -12.23
N PHE A 25 -6.38 -20.97 -13.22
CA PHE A 25 -6.61 -19.53 -13.05
C PHE A 25 -8.07 -19.10 -13.22
N CYS A 26 -8.91 -19.92 -13.89
CA CYS A 26 -10.31 -19.62 -14.13
C CYS A 26 -11.21 -20.54 -13.31
N ARG A 27 -12.16 -19.94 -12.58
CA ARG A 27 -13.18 -20.66 -11.82
C ARG A 27 -14.57 -20.26 -12.29
N GLN A 28 -15.54 -21.17 -12.15
CA GLN A 28 -16.94 -20.84 -12.39
C GLN A 28 -17.63 -20.45 -11.08
N LEU A 29 -18.15 -19.23 -11.04
CA LEU A 29 -18.99 -18.75 -9.94
C LEU A 29 -20.41 -18.48 -10.41
N LYS A 30 -21.37 -18.69 -9.52
CA LYS A 30 -22.76 -18.22 -9.74
C LYS A 30 -22.81 -16.74 -9.37
N LEU A 31 -22.91 -15.86 -10.38
CA LEU A 31 -23.02 -14.42 -10.17
C LEU A 31 -24.46 -13.98 -10.47
N LYS A 32 -24.98 -13.07 -9.63
CA LYS A 32 -26.30 -12.47 -9.80
C LYS A 32 -26.22 -11.40 -10.89
N SER A 33 -27.08 -11.50 -11.89
CA SER A 33 -27.18 -10.53 -12.99
C SER A 33 -28.17 -9.41 -12.66
N THR A 34 -28.19 -8.37 -13.48
CA THR A 34 -29.12 -7.24 -13.37
C THR A 34 -30.60 -7.64 -13.50
N ASP A 35 -30.89 -8.80 -14.15
CA ASP A 35 -32.21 -9.38 -14.26
C ASP A 35 -32.66 -10.15 -13.01
N GLY A 36 -31.83 -10.16 -11.94
CA GLY A 36 -32.09 -10.85 -10.68
C GLY A 36 -31.79 -12.35 -10.69
N LYS A 37 -31.46 -12.95 -11.85
CA LYS A 37 -31.11 -14.36 -11.98
C LYS A 37 -29.62 -14.61 -11.76
N SER A 38 -29.27 -15.83 -11.33
CA SER A 38 -27.87 -16.23 -11.14
C SER A 38 -27.40 -17.08 -12.31
N TYR A 39 -26.27 -16.68 -12.90
CA TYR A 39 -25.64 -17.38 -14.01
C TYR A 39 -24.26 -17.89 -13.64
N LYS A 40 -23.90 -19.08 -14.14
CA LYS A 40 -22.52 -19.56 -14.09
C LYS A 40 -21.65 -18.67 -14.99
N THR A 41 -20.69 -18.00 -14.39
CA THR A 41 -19.78 -17.06 -15.05
C THR A 41 -18.36 -17.49 -14.78
N ASP A 42 -17.54 -17.55 -15.84
CA ASP A 42 -16.12 -17.76 -15.72
C ASP A 42 -15.48 -16.50 -15.09
N VAL A 43 -14.70 -16.67 -14.04
CA VAL A 43 -13.97 -15.61 -13.36
C VAL A 43 -12.50 -15.99 -13.28
N ALA A 44 -11.63 -15.00 -13.33
CA ALA A 44 -10.19 -15.17 -13.21
C ALA A 44 -9.64 -14.08 -12.28
N ASP A 45 -8.52 -14.38 -11.63
CA ASP A 45 -7.72 -13.35 -10.98
C ASP A 45 -6.91 -12.53 -12.01
N MET A 46 -6.15 -11.56 -11.54
CA MET A 46 -5.37 -10.69 -12.44
C MET A 46 -4.34 -11.48 -13.26
N GLN A 47 -3.68 -12.46 -12.66
CA GLN A 47 -2.71 -13.31 -13.34
C GLN A 47 -3.37 -14.14 -14.45
N GLY A 48 -4.52 -14.73 -14.16
CA GLY A 48 -5.33 -15.46 -15.13
C GLY A 48 -5.80 -14.57 -16.28
N ILE A 49 -6.23 -13.33 -16.00
CA ILE A 49 -6.61 -12.36 -17.04
C ILE A 49 -5.42 -12.05 -17.95
N PHE A 50 -4.24 -11.81 -17.39
CA PHE A 50 -3.04 -11.56 -18.21
C PHE A 50 -2.68 -12.76 -19.09
N ARG A 51 -2.77 -13.97 -18.55
CA ARG A 51 -2.53 -15.19 -19.33
C ARG A 51 -3.54 -15.37 -20.46
N ILE A 52 -4.83 -15.11 -20.20
CA ILE A 52 -5.88 -15.13 -21.22
C ILE A 52 -5.58 -14.15 -22.35
N ILE A 53 -5.20 -12.90 -22.02
CA ILE A 53 -4.92 -11.88 -23.04
C ILE A 53 -3.72 -12.28 -23.91
N GLN A 54 -2.70 -12.91 -23.36
CA GLN A 54 -1.56 -13.45 -24.11
C GLN A 54 -2.00 -14.50 -25.16
N SER A 55 -2.99 -15.32 -24.82
CA SER A 55 -3.54 -16.36 -25.71
C SER A 55 -4.54 -15.82 -26.74
N VAL A 56 -4.96 -14.55 -26.66
CA VAL A 56 -5.92 -13.96 -27.61
C VAL A 56 -5.24 -13.65 -28.94
N PRO A 57 -5.63 -14.31 -30.06
CA PRO A 57 -5.07 -14.05 -31.39
C PRO A 57 -5.75 -12.85 -32.02
N SER A 58 -5.54 -11.66 -31.51
CA SER A 58 -6.13 -10.43 -32.01
C SER A 58 -5.12 -9.29 -32.09
N PRO A 59 -5.04 -8.55 -33.21
CA PRO A 59 -4.19 -7.37 -33.29
C PRO A 59 -4.49 -6.33 -32.21
N LYS A 60 -5.71 -6.28 -31.69
CA LYS A 60 -6.08 -5.39 -30.58
C LYS A 60 -5.46 -5.78 -29.23
N ALA A 61 -5.01 -7.02 -29.09
CA ALA A 61 -4.30 -7.49 -27.89
C ALA A 61 -2.79 -7.21 -27.96
N GLU A 62 -2.23 -6.95 -29.13
CA GLU A 62 -0.79 -6.75 -29.32
C GLU A 62 -0.21 -5.60 -28.48
N PRO A 63 -0.82 -4.39 -28.41
CA PRO A 63 -0.28 -3.32 -27.56
C PRO A 63 -0.16 -3.74 -26.09
N PHE A 64 -1.10 -4.55 -25.61
CA PHE A 64 -1.06 -5.05 -24.23
C PHE A 64 -0.01 -6.15 -24.04
N LYS A 65 0.19 -7.03 -25.01
CA LYS A 65 1.26 -8.04 -24.99
C LYS A 65 2.64 -7.39 -24.99
N MET A 66 2.84 -6.36 -25.81
CA MET A 66 4.06 -5.57 -25.85
C MET A 66 4.32 -4.89 -24.50
N TRP A 67 3.29 -4.28 -23.90
CA TRP A 67 3.40 -3.69 -22.58
C TRP A 67 3.79 -4.73 -21.51
N LEU A 68 3.22 -5.95 -21.55
CA LEU A 68 3.62 -7.02 -20.62
C LEU A 68 5.08 -7.45 -20.81
N ALA A 69 5.56 -7.50 -22.06
CA ALA A 69 6.96 -7.81 -22.36
C ALA A 69 7.89 -6.71 -21.84
N GLU A 70 7.52 -5.43 -21.98
CA GLU A 70 8.26 -4.29 -21.45
C GLU A 70 8.32 -4.33 -19.92
N VAL A 71 7.18 -4.52 -19.24
CA VAL A 71 7.15 -4.68 -17.76
C VAL A 71 8.00 -5.86 -17.29
N GLY A 72 7.98 -6.98 -18.03
CA GLY A 72 8.82 -8.12 -17.73
C GLY A 72 10.32 -7.81 -17.86
N LYS A 73 10.70 -7.07 -18.92
CA LYS A 73 12.08 -6.60 -19.13
C LYS A 73 12.50 -5.65 -18.01
N GLU A 74 11.69 -4.62 -17.72
CA GLU A 74 11.96 -3.68 -16.62
C GLU A 74 12.21 -4.43 -15.30
N ARG A 75 11.43 -5.46 -15.01
CA ARG A 75 11.62 -6.25 -13.79
C ARG A 75 12.93 -7.03 -13.77
N ILE A 76 13.40 -7.51 -14.91
CA ILE A 76 14.72 -8.15 -15.03
C ILE A 76 15.83 -7.12 -14.84
N ASP A 77 15.70 -5.96 -15.47
CA ASP A 77 16.65 -4.86 -15.34
C ASP A 77 16.78 -4.41 -13.86
N GLU A 78 15.68 -4.33 -13.12
CA GLU A 78 15.64 -4.03 -11.68
C GLU A 78 16.32 -5.09 -10.79
N ILE A 79 16.33 -6.35 -11.21
CA ILE A 79 17.07 -7.40 -10.49
C ILE A 79 18.58 -7.21 -10.68
N ILE A 80 19.00 -6.77 -11.85
CA ILE A 80 20.41 -6.48 -12.19
C ILE A 80 20.85 -5.19 -11.52
N ASP A 81 20.03 -4.15 -11.56
CA ASP A 81 20.26 -2.83 -10.96
C ASP A 81 19.10 -2.42 -10.05
N PRO A 82 19.20 -2.69 -8.73
CA PRO A 82 18.15 -2.36 -7.77
C PRO A 82 17.83 -0.86 -7.64
N GLU A 83 18.71 0.04 -8.07
CA GLU A 83 18.45 1.50 -8.05
C GLU A 83 17.26 1.85 -8.94
N LEU A 84 17.06 1.14 -10.05
CA LEU A 84 15.91 1.32 -10.94
C LEU A 84 14.57 1.12 -10.24
N THR A 85 14.51 0.23 -9.24
CA THR A 85 13.30 0.04 -8.41
C THR A 85 13.01 1.30 -7.58
N ILE A 86 14.05 1.93 -7.03
CA ILE A 86 13.93 3.16 -6.24
C ILE A 86 13.47 4.30 -7.14
N ASP A 87 14.09 4.45 -8.30
CA ASP A 87 13.75 5.50 -9.27
C ASP A 87 12.28 5.37 -9.73
N ARG A 88 11.83 4.16 -10.06
CA ARG A 88 10.44 3.90 -10.40
C ARG A 88 9.47 4.24 -9.26
N ALA A 89 9.85 3.96 -8.02
CA ALA A 89 9.05 4.33 -6.86
C ALA A 89 8.96 5.86 -6.71
N LEU A 90 10.08 6.56 -6.85
CA LEU A 90 10.14 8.04 -6.83
C LEU A 90 9.26 8.66 -7.90
N GLU A 91 9.37 8.18 -9.14
CA GLU A 91 8.52 8.64 -10.25
C GLU A 91 7.04 8.38 -10.00
N SER A 92 6.70 7.22 -9.42
CA SER A 92 5.31 6.86 -9.12
C SER A 92 4.69 7.83 -8.11
N TYR A 93 5.43 8.23 -7.07
CA TYR A 93 4.99 9.25 -6.13
C TYR A 93 4.92 10.65 -6.78
N ALA A 94 5.92 11.03 -7.59
CA ALA A 94 5.93 12.31 -8.30
C ALA A 94 4.73 12.44 -9.25
N ARG A 95 4.40 11.40 -10.03
CA ARG A 95 3.22 11.37 -10.91
C ARG A 95 1.90 11.50 -10.15
N LYS A 96 1.84 11.05 -8.90
CA LYS A 96 0.70 11.22 -8.01
C LYS A 96 0.59 12.64 -7.43
N GLY A 97 1.60 13.50 -7.63
CA GLY A 97 1.61 14.89 -7.20
C GLY A 97 2.19 15.14 -5.81
N TYR A 98 2.95 14.19 -5.25
CA TYR A 98 3.68 14.41 -4.00
C TYR A 98 4.90 15.31 -4.21
N SER A 99 5.20 16.17 -3.23
CA SER A 99 6.42 16.99 -3.28
C SER A 99 7.66 16.12 -3.03
N ARG A 100 8.82 16.58 -3.53
CA ARG A 100 10.10 15.89 -3.36
C ARG A 100 10.45 15.72 -1.87
N GLU A 101 10.18 16.72 -1.04
CA GLU A 101 10.40 16.69 0.40
C GLU A 101 9.56 15.61 1.07
N TRP A 102 8.29 15.52 0.71
CA TRP A 102 7.40 14.50 1.23
C TRP A 102 7.85 13.08 0.80
N ILE A 103 8.27 12.93 -0.45
CA ILE A 103 8.77 11.64 -0.98
C ILE A 103 9.99 11.17 -0.20
N ASN A 104 10.94 12.06 0.07
CA ASN A 104 12.13 11.73 0.87
C ASN A 104 11.77 11.28 2.29
N GLN A 105 10.85 11.97 2.96
CA GLN A 105 10.36 11.57 4.27
C GLN A 105 9.64 10.21 4.22
N ARG A 106 8.89 9.97 3.15
CA ARG A 106 8.19 8.69 2.97
C ARG A 106 9.14 7.51 2.80
N LEU A 107 10.24 7.67 2.07
CA LEU A 107 11.28 6.64 1.93
C LEU A 107 11.92 6.32 3.28
N GLN A 108 12.26 7.34 4.07
CA GLN A 108 12.79 7.15 5.43
C GLN A 108 11.76 6.40 6.32
N ALA A 109 10.49 6.76 6.24
CA ALA A 109 9.43 6.08 6.98
C ALA A 109 9.27 4.59 6.58
N ILE A 110 9.53 4.25 5.33
CA ILE A 110 9.53 2.84 4.88
C ILE A 110 10.69 2.09 5.53
N GLN A 111 11.88 2.68 5.58
CA GLN A 111 13.06 2.07 6.20
C GLN A 111 12.86 1.88 7.71
N VAL A 112 12.46 2.93 8.43
CA VAL A 112 12.17 2.86 9.87
C VAL A 112 11.15 1.75 10.17
N ARG A 113 10.10 1.66 9.36
CA ARG A 113 9.10 0.60 9.51
C ARG A 113 9.68 -0.79 9.31
N LYS A 114 10.58 -0.96 8.35
CA LYS A 114 11.24 -2.25 8.11
C LYS A 114 12.11 -2.63 9.31
N GLU A 115 12.95 -1.72 9.78
CA GLU A 115 13.79 -1.94 10.96
C GLU A 115 12.95 -2.34 12.19
N LEU A 116 11.84 -1.66 12.45
CA LEU A 116 10.94 -2.01 13.56
C LEU A 116 10.34 -3.42 13.39
N THR A 117 9.96 -3.80 12.17
CA THR A 117 9.42 -5.15 11.94
C THR A 117 10.48 -6.24 12.06
N ASP A 118 11.72 -5.95 11.69
CA ASP A 118 12.86 -6.86 11.88
C ASP A 118 13.13 -7.02 13.40
N THR A 119 13.15 -5.92 14.17
CA THR A 119 13.24 -5.95 15.63
C THR A 119 12.12 -6.79 16.26
N TRP A 120 10.88 -6.64 15.85
CA TRP A 120 9.77 -7.46 16.33
C TRP A 120 9.95 -8.95 16.03
N GLN A 121 10.47 -9.29 14.85
CA GLN A 121 10.77 -10.67 14.49
C GLN A 121 11.86 -11.25 15.40
N ASP A 122 12.93 -10.50 15.68
CA ASP A 122 14.04 -10.91 16.54
C ASP A 122 13.58 -11.12 17.99
N HIS A 123 12.54 -10.39 18.42
CA HIS A 123 11.93 -10.51 19.75
C HIS A 123 10.73 -11.49 19.78
N GLY A 124 10.60 -12.36 18.78
CA GLY A 124 9.65 -13.47 18.78
C GLY A 124 8.19 -13.09 18.45
N VAL A 125 7.95 -11.88 17.92
CA VAL A 125 6.62 -11.46 17.43
C VAL A 125 6.36 -12.07 16.05
N LYS A 126 5.19 -12.63 15.84
CA LYS A 126 4.82 -13.29 14.57
C LYS A 126 4.30 -12.28 13.55
N ALA A 127 4.81 -12.39 12.32
CA ALA A 127 4.33 -11.56 11.22
C ALA A 127 2.82 -11.74 10.97
N GLY A 128 2.20 -10.72 10.38
CA GLY A 128 0.77 -10.71 10.09
C GLY A 128 -0.05 -10.08 11.21
N ASN A 129 -0.88 -10.86 11.90
CA ASN A 129 -1.82 -10.32 12.89
C ASN A 129 -1.15 -9.64 14.08
N GLU A 130 -0.04 -10.19 14.61
CA GLU A 130 0.64 -9.60 15.75
C GLU A 130 1.28 -8.26 15.38
N TYR A 131 1.89 -8.16 14.19
CA TYR A 131 2.39 -6.87 13.67
C TYR A 131 1.27 -5.84 13.50
N ALA A 132 0.08 -6.28 13.08
CA ALA A 132 -1.07 -5.40 12.96
C ALA A 132 -1.56 -4.90 14.33
N ILE A 133 -1.55 -5.76 15.35
CA ILE A 133 -1.87 -5.39 16.75
C ILE A 133 -0.90 -4.34 17.25
N LEU A 134 0.42 -4.60 17.18
CA LEU A 134 1.45 -3.66 17.64
C LEU A 134 1.39 -2.32 16.89
N THR A 135 1.15 -2.37 15.57
CA THR A 135 0.94 -1.16 14.77
C THR A 135 -0.25 -0.35 15.24
N ASN A 136 -1.33 -1.00 15.64
CA ASN A 136 -2.51 -0.32 16.20
C ASN A 136 -2.22 0.29 17.58
N GLU A 137 -1.44 -0.38 18.44
CA GLU A 137 -1.04 0.19 19.73
C GLU A 137 -0.19 1.46 19.53
N ILE A 138 0.82 1.42 18.65
CA ILE A 138 1.61 2.60 18.29
C ILE A 138 0.67 3.71 17.77
N SER A 139 -0.18 3.39 16.80
CA SER A 139 -1.11 4.37 16.19
C SER A 139 -2.01 5.01 17.22
N LYS A 140 -2.62 4.22 18.10
CA LYS A 140 -3.47 4.70 19.19
C LYS A 140 -2.72 5.62 20.15
N ALA A 141 -1.52 5.23 20.56
CA ALA A 141 -0.73 5.98 21.53
C ALA A 141 -0.34 7.38 21.00
N TRP A 142 0.10 7.50 19.74
CA TRP A 142 0.52 8.79 19.21
C TRP A 142 -0.63 9.62 18.62
N SER A 143 -1.57 8.98 17.89
CA SER A 143 -2.63 9.71 17.17
C SER A 143 -3.95 9.77 17.93
N GLY A 144 -4.19 8.90 18.90
CA GLY A 144 -5.46 8.70 19.57
C GLY A 144 -6.42 7.78 18.79
N MET A 145 -6.00 7.23 17.65
CA MET A 145 -6.82 6.42 16.75
C MET A 145 -6.13 5.12 16.36
N THR A 146 -6.89 4.04 16.24
CA THR A 146 -6.40 2.84 15.54
C THR A 146 -6.13 3.16 14.07
N THR A 147 -5.35 2.33 13.40
CA THR A 147 -5.09 2.49 11.95
C THR A 147 -6.38 2.55 11.12
N ARG A 148 -7.43 1.81 11.52
CA ARG A 148 -8.73 1.81 10.85
C ARG A 148 -9.47 3.13 11.07
N GLU A 149 -9.60 3.56 12.32
CA GLU A 149 -10.24 4.84 12.66
C GLU A 149 -9.54 6.01 11.98
N TYR A 150 -8.21 5.97 11.90
CA TYR A 150 -7.43 7.00 11.22
C TYR A 150 -7.68 7.01 9.70
N LYS A 151 -7.77 5.82 9.07
CA LYS A 151 -8.17 5.72 7.66
C LYS A 151 -9.58 6.29 7.44
N ASP A 152 -10.53 5.95 8.30
CA ASP A 152 -11.90 6.45 8.21
C ASP A 152 -11.94 7.98 8.39
N PHE A 153 -11.17 8.53 9.33
CA PHE A 153 -11.01 9.97 9.53
C PHE A 153 -10.44 10.67 8.28
N LYS A 154 -9.46 10.05 7.61
CA LYS A 154 -8.89 10.52 6.33
C LYS A 154 -9.78 10.21 5.11
N ARG A 155 -10.93 9.55 5.28
CA ARG A 155 -11.85 9.09 4.22
C ARG A 155 -11.21 8.14 3.21
N LEU A 156 -10.27 7.31 3.68
CA LEU A 156 -9.57 6.30 2.89
C LEU A 156 -10.32 4.96 2.94
N LYS A 157 -10.33 4.24 1.81
CA LYS A 157 -10.94 2.89 1.72
C LYS A 157 -9.87 1.80 1.66
N LYS A 158 -9.15 1.73 0.54
CA LYS A 158 -8.09 0.74 0.28
C LYS A 158 -6.69 1.35 0.29
N GLU A 159 -6.61 2.67 0.23
CA GLU A 159 -5.37 3.42 0.13
C GLU A 159 -4.48 3.19 1.38
N ASN A 160 -3.19 3.31 1.20
CA ASN A 160 -2.25 3.23 2.31
C ASN A 160 -2.36 4.52 3.16
N LEU A 161 -2.56 4.37 4.47
CA LEU A 161 -2.67 5.50 5.39
C LEU A 161 -1.43 6.41 5.34
N ARG A 162 -0.23 5.81 5.35
CA ARG A 162 1.04 6.55 5.34
C ARG A 162 1.29 7.34 4.06
N ASP A 163 0.63 6.98 2.96
CA ASP A 163 0.68 7.73 1.71
C ASP A 163 -0.29 8.92 1.70
N ASN A 164 -1.16 9.03 2.71
CA ASN A 164 -2.24 10.01 2.78
C ASN A 164 -2.18 10.89 4.04
N ILE A 165 -1.04 10.96 4.70
CA ILE A 165 -0.82 11.82 5.87
C ILE A 165 0.17 12.94 5.53
N SER A 166 0.05 14.08 6.23
CA SER A 166 0.95 15.23 6.06
C SER A 166 2.40 14.88 6.46
N THR A 167 3.34 15.72 6.07
CA THR A 167 4.75 15.55 6.46
C THR A 167 4.92 15.49 7.99
N THR A 168 4.23 16.35 8.74
CA THR A 168 4.29 16.36 10.21
C THR A 168 3.72 15.08 10.81
N GLU A 169 2.56 14.61 10.32
CA GLU A 169 1.98 13.33 10.75
C GLU A 169 2.93 12.16 10.44
N LEU A 170 3.60 12.19 9.28
CA LEU A 170 4.54 11.16 8.86
C LEU A 170 5.80 11.14 9.77
N ILE A 171 6.34 12.31 10.10
CA ILE A 171 7.49 12.45 11.01
C ILE A 171 7.14 11.94 12.41
N LEU A 172 5.96 12.28 12.94
CA LEU A 172 5.51 11.78 14.24
C LEU A 172 5.29 10.27 14.24
N ASN A 173 4.76 9.71 13.14
CA ASN A 173 4.66 8.27 13.00
C ASN A 173 6.05 7.59 12.98
N MET A 174 7.02 8.18 12.28
CA MET A 174 8.41 7.70 12.29
C MET A 174 9.02 7.78 13.70
N LEU A 175 8.81 8.89 14.41
CA LEU A 175 9.28 9.04 15.80
C LEU A 175 8.70 7.94 16.71
N ALA A 176 7.40 7.65 16.58
CA ALA A 176 6.75 6.59 17.34
C ALA A 176 7.36 5.21 17.04
N GLU A 177 7.60 4.92 15.75
CA GLU A 177 8.18 3.65 15.32
C GLU A 177 9.65 3.52 15.73
N THR A 178 10.46 4.59 15.61
CA THR A 178 11.86 4.62 16.06
C THR A 178 11.97 4.47 17.57
N ALA A 179 11.19 5.24 18.34
CA ALA A 179 11.19 5.14 19.80
C ALA A 179 10.77 3.73 20.26
N THR A 180 9.77 3.11 19.61
CA THR A 180 9.38 1.74 19.90
C THR A 180 10.54 0.77 19.67
N LYS A 181 11.27 0.91 18.56
CA LYS A 181 12.45 0.10 18.23
C LYS A 181 13.54 0.27 19.30
N ASP A 182 13.92 1.51 19.58
CA ASP A 182 15.00 1.81 20.53
C ASP A 182 14.69 1.30 21.94
N ILE A 183 13.43 1.41 22.40
CA ILE A 183 12.98 0.84 23.68
C ILE A 183 13.04 -0.69 23.62
N ALA A 184 12.61 -1.32 22.54
CA ALA A 184 12.67 -2.77 22.39
C ALA A 184 14.11 -3.30 22.45
N GLU A 185 15.04 -2.64 21.75
CA GLU A 185 16.47 -2.99 21.79
C GLU A 185 17.07 -2.83 23.20
N ALA A 186 16.64 -1.82 23.94
CA ALA A 186 17.12 -1.57 25.32
C ALA A 186 16.52 -2.51 26.35
N THR A 187 15.26 -2.94 26.18
CA THR A 187 14.51 -3.71 27.20
C THR A 187 14.39 -5.20 26.87
N ASN A 188 14.71 -5.60 25.63
CA ASN A 188 14.65 -6.98 25.12
C ASN A 188 13.31 -7.70 25.39
N PRO A 189 12.14 -7.10 25.01
CA PRO A 189 10.82 -7.66 25.26
C PRO A 189 10.64 -8.96 24.47
N GLN A 190 9.94 -9.95 25.05
CA GLN A 190 9.73 -11.23 24.37
C GLN A 190 8.25 -11.46 24.04
N GLY A 191 7.98 -11.79 22.77
CA GLY A 191 6.64 -12.12 22.30
C GLY A 191 5.72 -10.89 22.22
N LEU A 192 4.41 -11.15 22.00
CA LEU A 192 3.43 -10.11 21.71
C LEU A 192 3.17 -9.18 22.90
N ASP A 193 2.97 -9.75 24.10
CA ASP A 193 2.45 -8.97 25.24
C ASP A 193 3.44 -7.93 25.75
N GLU A 194 4.73 -8.29 25.86
CA GLU A 194 5.77 -7.33 26.28
C GLU A 194 6.01 -6.29 25.18
N ASN A 195 6.05 -6.70 23.92
CA ASN A 195 6.18 -5.77 22.79
C ASN A 195 4.98 -4.83 22.66
N LYS A 196 3.79 -5.22 23.13
CA LYS A 196 2.63 -4.36 23.18
C LYS A 196 2.81 -3.17 24.12
N GLN A 197 3.39 -3.41 25.30
CA GLN A 197 3.72 -2.33 26.22
C GLN A 197 4.75 -1.37 25.60
N VAL A 198 5.83 -1.92 25.02
CA VAL A 198 6.85 -1.13 24.32
C VAL A 198 6.28 -0.32 23.17
N ALA A 199 5.32 -0.87 22.41
CA ALA A 199 4.61 -0.17 21.33
C ALA A 199 3.79 1.02 21.86
N GLN A 200 3.15 0.87 23.03
CA GLN A 200 2.42 1.96 23.69
C GLN A 200 3.38 3.04 24.19
N ASP A 201 4.48 2.67 24.80
CA ASP A 201 5.49 3.60 25.34
C ASP A 201 6.13 4.42 24.20
N GLY A 202 6.62 3.76 23.14
CA GLY A 202 7.19 4.43 21.97
C GLY A 202 6.17 5.34 21.26
N GLY A 203 4.93 4.86 21.13
CA GLY A 203 3.84 5.67 20.59
C GLY A 203 3.52 6.91 21.45
N SER A 204 3.57 6.79 22.78
CA SER A 204 3.28 7.90 23.69
C SER A 204 4.27 9.05 23.56
N ILE A 205 5.54 8.77 23.30
CA ILE A 205 6.60 9.78 23.06
C ILE A 205 6.20 10.69 21.90
N ALA A 206 5.78 10.09 20.79
CA ALA A 206 5.30 10.87 19.64
C ALA A 206 3.95 11.56 19.90
N GLY A 207 3.10 10.96 20.74
CA GLY A 207 1.85 11.55 21.19
C GLY A 207 2.07 12.82 22.00
N ASP A 208 3.05 12.84 22.89
CA ASP A 208 3.40 14.01 23.70
C ASP A 208 4.08 15.09 22.82
N ALA A 209 4.93 14.72 21.88
CA ALA A 209 5.46 15.64 20.87
C ALA A 209 4.33 16.30 20.08
N ARG A 210 3.33 15.52 19.62
CA ARG A 210 2.13 16.03 18.94
C ARG A 210 1.40 17.05 19.80
N LYS A 211 1.05 16.70 21.04
CA LYS A 211 0.34 17.60 21.98
C LYS A 211 1.11 18.90 22.20
N SER A 212 2.44 18.80 22.33
CA SER A 212 3.31 19.97 22.49
C SER A 212 3.28 20.90 21.27
N ILE A 213 3.27 20.35 20.06
CA ILE A 213 3.14 21.11 18.82
C ILE A 213 1.78 21.79 18.78
N GLU A 214 0.70 21.05 19.03
CA GLU A 214 -0.69 21.56 19.01
C GLU A 214 -0.90 22.68 20.05
N ALA A 215 -0.36 22.53 21.25
CA ALA A 215 -0.43 23.55 22.29
C ALA A 215 0.29 24.85 21.93
N ARG A 216 1.43 24.77 21.24
CA ARG A 216 2.22 25.95 20.83
C ARG A 216 1.72 26.63 19.57
N THR A 217 1.13 25.86 18.64
CA THR A 217 0.65 26.38 17.36
C THR A 217 -0.83 26.76 17.38
N GLY A 218 -1.60 26.27 18.35
CA GLY A 218 -3.06 26.38 18.39
C GLY A 218 -3.78 25.66 17.27
N LYS A 219 -3.08 24.75 16.54
CA LYS A 219 -3.63 24.05 15.39
C LYS A 219 -3.47 22.54 15.58
N PRO A 220 -4.49 21.73 15.19
CA PRO A 220 -4.35 20.29 15.23
C PRO A 220 -3.30 19.83 14.21
N VAL A 221 -2.45 18.91 14.62
CA VAL A 221 -1.49 18.25 13.70
C VAL A 221 -2.23 17.27 12.81
N ILE A 222 -3.14 16.48 13.38
CA ILE A 222 -3.92 15.51 12.64
C ILE A 222 -5.14 16.19 12.04
N THR A 223 -5.23 16.13 10.71
CA THR A 223 -6.34 16.73 9.96
C THR A 223 -6.96 15.70 9.00
N SER A 224 -8.17 15.96 8.52
CA SER A 224 -8.80 15.12 7.49
C SER A 224 -8.23 15.33 6.09
N LYS A 225 -7.31 16.29 5.91
CA LYS A 225 -6.66 16.58 4.62
C LYS A 225 -5.59 15.52 4.31
N ASN A 226 -5.50 15.12 3.06
CA ASN A 226 -4.47 14.23 2.56
C ASN A 226 -3.23 15.01 2.12
N ALA A 227 -2.06 14.37 2.08
CA ALA A 227 -0.80 14.98 1.66
C ALA A 227 -0.89 15.59 0.24
N ILE A 228 -1.60 14.96 -0.67
CA ILE A 228 -1.82 15.44 -2.03
C ILE A 228 -2.67 16.72 -2.05
N ASP A 229 -3.69 16.81 -1.21
CA ASP A 229 -4.55 17.99 -1.13
C ASP A 229 -3.78 19.22 -0.62
N LEU A 230 -2.90 19.03 0.35
CA LEU A 230 -2.00 20.08 0.85
C LEU A 230 -0.99 20.53 -0.22
N GLY A 231 -0.44 19.60 -0.99
CA GLY A 231 0.48 19.91 -2.10
C GLY A 231 -0.19 20.74 -3.20
N ARG A 232 -1.44 20.44 -3.55
CA ARG A 232 -2.23 21.23 -4.52
C ARG A 232 -2.52 22.64 -4.01
N LEU A 233 -2.94 22.78 -2.76
CA LEU A 233 -3.20 24.09 -2.15
C LEU A 233 -1.95 24.98 -2.15
N ILE A 234 -0.78 24.42 -1.83
CA ILE A 234 0.49 25.16 -1.86
C ILE A 234 0.88 25.53 -3.30
N SER A 235 0.72 24.61 -4.25
CA SER A 235 1.04 24.87 -5.66
C SER A 235 0.14 25.94 -6.29
N ASP A 236 -1.12 25.98 -5.88
CA ASP A 236 -2.11 26.97 -6.37
C ASP A 236 -1.82 28.36 -5.77
N VAL A 237 -1.41 28.46 -4.51
CA VAL A 237 -0.99 29.71 -3.87
C VAL A 237 0.28 30.27 -4.55
N VAL A 238 1.31 29.43 -4.78
CA VAL A 238 2.57 29.84 -5.42
C VAL A 238 2.38 30.26 -6.89
N LYS A 239 1.36 29.72 -7.58
CA LYS A 239 1.04 30.14 -8.96
C LYS A 239 0.27 31.47 -9.04
N HIS A 240 -0.44 31.86 -7.98
CA HIS A 240 -1.17 33.13 -7.94
C HIS A 240 -0.29 34.32 -7.52
N ASP A 241 0.89 34.07 -6.94
CA ASP A 241 1.86 35.10 -6.54
C ASP A 241 2.95 35.36 -7.63
N ARG A 242 2.76 34.84 -8.84
CA ARG A 242 3.58 35.14 -10.02
C ARG A 242 2.72 35.73 -11.15
#